data_27dcd07845718fa5390a5a1b5f667175
#
_entry.id   27dcd07845718fa5390a5a1b5f667175
#
_cell.length_a   1.000
_cell.length_b   1.000
_cell.length_c   1.000
_cell.angle_alpha   90.00
_cell.angle_beta   90.00
_cell.angle_gamma   90.00
#
_symmetry.space_group_name_H-M   'P 1'
#
loop_
_entity.id
_entity.type
_entity.pdbx_description
1 polymer ?
#
loop_
_entity_poly.entity_id
_entity_poly.type
_entity_poly.pdbx_seq_one_letter_code
_entity_poly.pdbx_strand_id
1 'polypeptide(L)'
;MARNKYPEITVEKILEVSQRLFLTKGYDNTTIQDIVDELGGLTRGAIYHHFKSKEEIMDALTDKMFRENNPFDKVKKQKDLNGLQKMKMAMSLNQSDKERVNLSLQAMPILKNPRILAAIIESNRQALSPFWLELLTEGNEDGSIHTGYAKELSELIPLFDLWLTPSIYPATPEEIYHKFIFIKELFDKMGLPLIDDEIMEDVKKTLISMGES
;
A
#
# COMPACT_ATOMS: atom_id res chain seq x y z
N MET A 1 -22.44 -9.02 -32.52
CA MET A 1 -22.03 -8.78 -31.12
C MET A 1 -21.91 -7.28 -30.93
N ALA A 2 -22.68 -6.68 -30.06
CA ALA A 2 -22.60 -5.24 -29.78
C ALA A 2 -21.25 -4.96 -29.09
N ARG A 3 -20.40 -4.17 -29.75
CA ARG A 3 -19.14 -3.66 -29.18
C ARG A 3 -19.50 -2.80 -27.99
N ASN A 4 -18.96 -3.13 -26.79
CA ASN A 4 -19.20 -2.36 -25.57
C ASN A 4 -18.84 -0.90 -25.81
N LYS A 5 -19.81 0.00 -25.74
CA LYS A 5 -19.67 1.42 -26.09
C LYS A 5 -18.88 2.20 -25.02
N TYR A 6 -18.69 1.61 -23.82
CA TYR A 6 -18.04 2.23 -22.66
C TYR A 6 -17.22 1.19 -21.87
N PRO A 7 -16.04 0.78 -22.37
CA PRO A 7 -15.21 -0.21 -21.69
C PRO A 7 -14.75 0.25 -20.29
N GLU A 8 -14.55 1.56 -20.08
CA GLU A 8 -14.15 2.15 -18.81
C GLU A 8 -15.21 1.99 -17.72
N ILE A 9 -16.50 2.20 -18.05
CA ILE A 9 -17.62 2.00 -17.12
C ILE A 9 -17.71 0.52 -16.69
N THR A 10 -17.34 -0.39 -17.58
CA THR A 10 -17.35 -1.83 -17.27
C THR A 10 -16.23 -2.19 -16.30
N VAL A 11 -15.02 -1.65 -16.50
CA VAL A 11 -13.87 -1.86 -15.58
C VAL A 11 -14.22 -1.32 -14.18
N GLU A 12 -14.76 -0.10 -14.11
CA GLU A 12 -15.11 0.52 -12.83
C GLU A 12 -16.15 -0.31 -12.05
N LYS A 13 -17.20 -0.77 -12.72
CA LYS A 13 -18.20 -1.66 -12.09
C LYS A 13 -17.61 -3.00 -11.62
N ILE A 14 -16.71 -3.59 -12.40
CA ILE A 14 -16.02 -4.81 -11.99
C ILE A 14 -15.22 -4.55 -10.72
N LEU A 15 -14.47 -3.45 -10.66
CA LEU A 15 -13.68 -3.10 -9.48
C LEU A 15 -14.55 -2.82 -8.25
N GLU A 16 -15.65 -2.05 -8.38
CA GLU A 16 -16.57 -1.76 -7.28
C GLU A 16 -17.22 -3.02 -6.69
N VAL A 17 -17.73 -3.90 -7.56
CA VAL A 17 -18.33 -5.17 -7.12
C VAL A 17 -17.28 -6.07 -6.47
N SER A 18 -16.09 -6.15 -7.06
CA SER A 18 -14.98 -6.95 -6.52
C SER A 18 -14.53 -6.45 -5.15
N GLN A 19 -14.38 -5.13 -4.98
CA GLN A 19 -14.05 -4.52 -3.70
C GLN A 19 -15.05 -4.92 -2.62
N ARG A 20 -16.34 -4.76 -2.89
CA ARG A 20 -17.40 -5.12 -1.96
C ARG A 20 -17.37 -6.61 -1.60
N LEU A 21 -17.21 -7.50 -2.58
CA LEU A 21 -17.12 -8.93 -2.35
C LEU A 21 -15.86 -9.32 -1.57
N PHE A 22 -14.71 -8.74 -1.88
CA PHE A 22 -13.48 -8.99 -1.15
C PHE A 22 -13.59 -8.54 0.32
N LEU A 23 -14.20 -7.40 0.58
CA LEU A 23 -14.40 -6.89 1.95
C LEU A 23 -15.43 -7.70 2.74
N THR A 24 -16.50 -8.22 2.10
CA THR A 24 -17.61 -8.89 2.79
C THR A 24 -17.46 -10.40 2.86
N LYS A 25 -16.96 -11.04 1.79
CA LYS A 25 -16.82 -12.49 1.66
C LYS A 25 -15.38 -12.96 1.86
N GLY A 26 -14.41 -12.05 1.74
CA GLY A 26 -12.98 -12.32 1.72
C GLY A 26 -12.46 -12.62 0.31
N TYR A 27 -11.18 -12.25 0.08
CA TYR A 27 -10.55 -12.46 -1.23
C TYR A 27 -10.53 -13.94 -1.63
N ASP A 28 -10.08 -14.84 -0.74
CA ASP A 28 -9.93 -16.26 -1.05
C ASP A 28 -11.28 -16.93 -1.37
N ASN A 29 -12.35 -16.52 -0.67
CA ASN A 29 -13.69 -17.06 -0.82
C ASN A 29 -14.48 -16.45 -1.98
N THR A 30 -13.97 -15.41 -2.63
CA THR A 30 -14.61 -14.76 -3.78
C THR A 30 -14.09 -15.38 -5.07
N THR A 31 -15.01 -15.79 -5.94
CA THR A 31 -14.70 -16.32 -7.27
C THR A 31 -15.03 -15.30 -8.36
N ILE A 32 -14.47 -15.48 -9.57
CA ILE A 32 -14.89 -14.70 -10.75
C ILE A 32 -16.38 -14.89 -11.04
N GLN A 33 -16.95 -16.07 -10.73
CA GLN A 33 -18.38 -16.31 -10.91
C GLN A 33 -19.24 -15.46 -9.95
N ASP A 34 -18.82 -15.31 -8.71
CA ASP A 34 -19.52 -14.44 -7.76
C ASP A 34 -19.58 -12.99 -8.27
N ILE A 35 -18.48 -12.52 -8.86
CA ILE A 35 -18.40 -11.16 -9.44
C ILE A 35 -19.36 -11.05 -10.65
N VAL A 36 -19.39 -12.08 -11.52
CA VAL A 36 -20.31 -12.13 -12.67
C VAL A 36 -21.77 -12.09 -12.23
N ASP A 37 -22.13 -12.91 -11.24
CA ASP A 37 -23.49 -13.04 -10.74
C ASP A 37 -23.98 -11.72 -10.13
N GLU A 38 -23.12 -11.05 -9.40
CA GLU A 38 -23.42 -9.77 -8.76
C GLU A 38 -23.51 -8.60 -9.77
N LEU A 39 -22.79 -8.66 -10.88
CA LEU A 39 -22.84 -7.64 -11.94
C LEU A 39 -24.12 -7.69 -12.78
N GLY A 40 -24.87 -8.79 -12.74
CA GLY A 40 -26.21 -8.88 -13.28
C GLY A 40 -26.36 -8.47 -14.76
N GLY A 41 -25.53 -9.02 -15.64
CA GLY A 41 -25.62 -8.70 -17.08
C GLY A 41 -24.29 -8.76 -17.84
N LEU A 42 -23.20 -8.99 -17.11
CA LEU A 42 -21.90 -9.30 -17.71
C LEU A 42 -21.68 -10.82 -17.73
N THR A 43 -21.01 -11.29 -18.76
CA THR A 43 -20.59 -12.69 -18.84
C THR A 43 -19.17 -12.85 -18.27
N ARG A 44 -18.82 -14.09 -17.88
CA ARG A 44 -17.47 -14.44 -17.48
C ARG A 44 -16.42 -14.05 -18.54
N GLY A 45 -16.75 -14.24 -19.82
CA GLY A 45 -15.91 -13.83 -20.94
C GLY A 45 -15.70 -12.31 -21.02
N ALA A 46 -16.69 -11.51 -20.62
CA ALA A 46 -16.54 -10.05 -20.56
C ALA A 46 -15.56 -9.62 -19.47
N ILE A 47 -15.55 -10.28 -18.30
CA ILE A 47 -14.55 -10.01 -17.25
C ILE A 47 -13.15 -10.40 -17.74
N TYR A 48 -12.99 -11.59 -18.34
CA TYR A 48 -11.69 -12.04 -18.84
C TYR A 48 -11.14 -11.22 -20.02
N HIS A 49 -11.99 -10.42 -20.65
CA HIS A 49 -11.54 -9.43 -21.65
C HIS A 49 -10.76 -8.27 -20.99
N HIS A 50 -11.11 -7.91 -19.75
CA HIS A 50 -10.47 -6.81 -19.01
C HIS A 50 -9.40 -7.29 -18.04
N PHE A 51 -9.64 -8.40 -17.34
CA PHE A 51 -8.76 -8.96 -16.31
C PHE A 51 -8.57 -10.46 -16.55
N LYS A 52 -7.32 -10.90 -16.63
CA LYS A 52 -6.99 -12.30 -16.90
C LYS A 52 -7.16 -13.19 -15.67
N SER A 53 -7.18 -12.60 -14.47
CA SER A 53 -7.28 -13.32 -13.21
C SER A 53 -7.89 -12.45 -12.11
N LYS A 54 -8.24 -13.08 -10.98
CA LYS A 54 -8.72 -12.40 -9.78
C LYS A 54 -7.61 -11.53 -9.16
N GLU A 55 -6.36 -11.95 -9.31
CA GLU A 55 -5.17 -11.21 -8.88
C GLU A 55 -5.05 -9.87 -9.63
N GLU A 56 -5.25 -9.87 -10.95
CA GLU A 56 -5.24 -8.62 -11.75
C GLU A 56 -6.37 -7.66 -11.33
N ILE A 57 -7.52 -8.19 -10.91
CA ILE A 57 -8.60 -7.35 -10.37
C ILE A 57 -8.17 -6.72 -9.04
N MET A 58 -7.54 -7.50 -8.14
CA MET A 58 -7.06 -7.00 -6.86
C MET A 58 -5.96 -5.94 -7.06
N ASP A 59 -5.03 -6.18 -7.95
CA ASP A 59 -3.96 -5.24 -8.31
C ASP A 59 -4.54 -3.91 -8.82
N ALA A 60 -5.45 -3.98 -9.80
CA ALA A 60 -6.12 -2.79 -10.32
C ALA A 60 -6.95 -2.05 -9.26
N LEU A 61 -7.53 -2.78 -8.30
CA LEU A 61 -8.29 -2.22 -7.19
C LEU A 61 -7.37 -1.46 -6.21
N THR A 62 -6.25 -2.05 -5.83
CA THR A 62 -5.27 -1.40 -4.95
C THR A 62 -4.67 -0.15 -5.60
N ASP A 63 -4.36 -0.21 -6.90
CA ASP A 63 -3.92 0.93 -7.69
C ASP A 63 -4.96 2.06 -7.75
N LYS A 64 -6.24 1.71 -7.96
CA LYS A 64 -7.35 2.67 -7.95
C LYS A 64 -7.45 3.37 -6.60
N MET A 65 -7.46 2.60 -5.50
CA MET A 65 -7.54 3.13 -4.14
C MET A 65 -6.36 4.04 -3.80
N PHE A 66 -5.15 3.68 -4.25
CA PHE A 66 -3.98 4.54 -4.06
C PHE A 66 -4.14 5.86 -4.81
N ARG A 67 -4.61 5.84 -6.06
CA ARG A 67 -4.81 7.07 -6.86
C ARG A 67 -5.90 7.98 -6.31
N GLU A 68 -7.02 7.40 -5.84
CA GLU A 68 -8.15 8.16 -5.30
C GLU A 68 -7.86 8.80 -3.94
N ASN A 69 -7.06 8.13 -3.12
CA ASN A 69 -6.71 8.54 -1.76
C ASN A 69 -5.20 8.67 -1.56
N ASN A 70 -4.49 9.20 -2.56
CA ASN A 70 -3.04 9.37 -2.47
C ASN A 70 -2.67 10.24 -1.25
N PRO A 71 -2.02 9.68 -0.22
CA PRO A 71 -1.67 10.43 0.98
C PRO A 71 -0.71 11.57 0.69
N PHE A 72 0.16 11.44 -0.32
CA PHE A 72 1.13 12.47 -0.68
C PHE A 72 0.45 13.73 -1.25
N ASP A 73 -0.63 13.60 -2.02
CA ASP A 73 -1.39 14.75 -2.53
C ASP A 73 -2.04 15.55 -1.41
N LYS A 74 -2.48 14.88 -0.34
CA LYS A 74 -3.03 15.52 0.85
C LYS A 74 -1.94 16.23 1.64
N VAL A 75 -0.80 15.60 1.77
CA VAL A 75 0.37 16.10 2.51
C VAL A 75 1.01 17.30 1.82
N LYS A 76 1.16 17.28 0.49
CA LYS A 76 1.70 18.40 -0.29
C LYS A 76 0.93 19.71 -0.12
N LYS A 77 -0.37 19.64 0.20
CA LYS A 77 -1.22 20.79 0.43
C LYS A 77 -1.02 21.44 1.80
N GLN A 78 -0.31 20.77 2.73
CA GLN A 78 -0.06 21.26 4.09
C GLN A 78 1.16 22.20 4.09
N LYS A 79 0.91 23.49 3.99
CA LYS A 79 1.98 24.50 3.93
C LYS A 79 2.64 24.80 5.28
N ASP A 80 1.94 24.46 6.37
CA ASP A 80 2.39 24.75 7.74
C ASP A 80 3.25 23.61 8.34
N LEU A 81 3.40 22.49 7.60
CA LEU A 81 4.19 21.34 8.03
C LEU A 81 5.56 21.35 7.36
N ASN A 82 6.61 21.02 8.12
CA ASN A 82 7.95 20.76 7.61
C ASN A 82 8.03 19.37 6.93
N GLY A 83 9.13 19.11 6.21
CA GLY A 83 9.29 17.87 5.45
C GLY A 83 9.14 16.61 6.28
N LEU A 84 9.72 16.56 7.49
CA LEU A 84 9.59 15.42 8.41
C LEU A 84 8.14 15.22 8.89
N GLN A 85 7.44 16.29 9.24
CA GLN A 85 6.03 16.22 9.65
C GLN A 85 5.14 15.74 8.51
N LYS A 86 5.42 16.16 7.29
CA LYS A 86 4.74 15.67 6.08
C LYS A 86 4.96 14.18 5.87
N MET A 87 6.19 13.67 6.06
CA MET A 87 6.48 12.25 5.97
C MET A 87 5.70 11.44 7.02
N LYS A 88 5.71 11.87 8.28
CA LYS A 88 4.93 11.24 9.37
C LYS A 88 3.42 11.26 9.05
N MET A 89 2.90 12.38 8.58
CA MET A 89 1.50 12.50 8.16
C MET A 89 1.16 11.54 7.01
N ALA A 90 2.03 11.39 6.01
CA ALA A 90 1.81 10.44 4.90
C ALA A 90 1.69 9.00 5.41
N MET A 91 2.54 8.59 6.36
CA MET A 91 2.46 7.27 7.01
C MET A 91 1.15 7.09 7.78
N SER A 92 0.76 8.07 8.60
CA SER A 92 -0.48 8.04 9.38
C SER A 92 -1.73 7.96 8.49
N LEU A 93 -1.80 8.76 7.43
CA LEU A 93 -2.91 8.72 6.48
C LEU A 93 -3.04 7.36 5.78
N ASN A 94 -1.93 6.71 5.49
CA ASN A 94 -1.92 5.37 4.90
C ASN A 94 -2.52 4.31 5.85
N GLN A 95 -2.32 4.46 7.15
CA GLN A 95 -2.83 3.54 8.18
C GLN A 95 -4.28 3.84 8.58
N SER A 96 -4.77 5.05 8.41
CA SER A 96 -6.11 5.48 8.85
C SER A 96 -7.25 4.99 7.96
N ASP A 97 -6.97 4.61 6.70
CA ASP A 97 -7.96 4.07 5.76
C ASP A 97 -8.20 2.58 6.04
N LYS A 98 -9.21 2.29 6.87
CA LYS A 98 -9.53 0.93 7.32
C LYS A 98 -9.88 -0.03 6.17
N GLU A 99 -10.57 0.45 5.12
CA GLU A 99 -10.91 -0.38 3.96
C GLU A 99 -9.64 -0.76 3.18
N ARG A 100 -8.77 0.21 2.96
CA ARG A 100 -7.50 0.00 2.31
C ARG A 100 -6.59 -0.93 3.10
N VAL A 101 -6.47 -0.73 4.41
CA VAL A 101 -5.70 -1.62 5.30
C VAL A 101 -6.24 -3.05 5.22
N ASN A 102 -7.56 -3.23 5.31
CA ASN A 102 -8.18 -4.56 5.23
C ASN A 102 -7.92 -5.23 3.86
N LEU A 103 -8.08 -4.50 2.75
CA LEU A 103 -7.78 -5.04 1.42
C LEU A 103 -6.29 -5.37 1.26
N SER A 104 -5.40 -4.55 1.79
CA SER A 104 -3.96 -4.81 1.79
C SER A 104 -3.60 -6.07 2.56
N LEU A 105 -4.22 -6.29 3.72
CA LEU A 105 -4.06 -7.53 4.50
C LEU A 105 -4.54 -8.76 3.72
N GLN A 106 -5.69 -8.67 3.05
CA GLN A 106 -6.22 -9.75 2.20
C GLN A 106 -5.37 -9.99 0.95
N ALA A 107 -4.67 -8.97 0.45
CA ALA A 107 -3.77 -9.07 -0.69
C ALA A 107 -2.40 -9.68 -0.33
N MET A 108 -2.02 -9.74 0.95
CA MET A 108 -0.70 -10.25 1.37
C MET A 108 -0.34 -11.64 0.80
N PRO A 109 -1.24 -12.65 0.74
CA PRO A 109 -0.91 -13.94 0.14
C PRO A 109 -0.55 -13.87 -1.34
N ILE A 110 -1.10 -12.88 -2.07
CA ILE A 110 -0.88 -12.69 -3.51
C ILE A 110 0.55 -12.24 -3.79
N LEU A 111 1.21 -11.58 -2.82
CA LEU A 111 2.61 -11.15 -2.92
C LEU A 111 3.60 -12.32 -3.08
N LYS A 112 3.17 -13.55 -2.82
CA LYS A 112 3.95 -14.76 -3.15
C LYS A 112 4.06 -15.01 -4.66
N ASN A 113 3.21 -14.36 -5.48
CA ASN A 113 3.32 -14.41 -6.92
C ASN A 113 4.46 -13.50 -7.40
N PRO A 114 5.54 -14.05 -8.02
CA PRO A 114 6.70 -13.24 -8.42
C PRO A 114 6.39 -12.12 -9.40
N ARG A 115 5.36 -12.29 -10.24
CA ARG A 115 4.94 -11.26 -11.20
C ARG A 115 4.31 -10.05 -10.52
N ILE A 116 3.48 -10.31 -9.51
CA ILE A 116 2.85 -9.25 -8.73
C ILE A 116 3.89 -8.53 -7.88
N LEU A 117 4.79 -9.28 -7.23
CA LEU A 117 5.88 -8.70 -6.47
C LEU A 117 6.77 -7.79 -7.35
N ALA A 118 7.11 -8.25 -8.57
CA ALA A 118 7.88 -7.44 -9.51
C ALA A 118 7.14 -6.18 -9.93
N ALA A 119 5.82 -6.26 -10.17
CA ALA A 119 5.00 -5.09 -10.51
C ALA A 119 4.94 -4.07 -9.36
N ILE A 120 4.83 -4.53 -8.11
CA ILE A 120 4.86 -3.66 -6.93
C ILE A 120 6.21 -2.97 -6.78
N ILE A 121 7.33 -3.68 -6.94
CA ILE A 121 8.67 -3.08 -6.88
C ILE A 121 8.81 -2.00 -7.98
N GLU A 122 8.31 -2.27 -9.18
CA GLU A 122 8.35 -1.30 -10.28
C GLU A 122 7.45 -0.09 -9.99
N SER A 123 6.24 -0.30 -9.46
CA SER A 123 5.34 0.78 -9.04
C SER A 123 5.97 1.63 -7.92
N ASN A 124 6.59 1.00 -6.91
CA ASN A 124 7.31 1.70 -5.85
C ASN A 124 8.43 2.59 -6.42
N ARG A 125 9.21 2.05 -7.35
CA ARG A 125 10.30 2.78 -8.00
C ARG A 125 9.80 3.97 -8.82
N GLN A 126 8.69 3.83 -9.53
CA GLN A 126 8.16 4.86 -10.43
C GLN A 126 7.31 5.91 -9.72
N ALA A 127 6.57 5.52 -8.67
CA ALA A 127 5.60 6.39 -8.03
C ALA A 127 6.00 6.77 -6.59
N LEU A 128 6.31 5.81 -5.72
CA LEU A 128 6.53 6.11 -4.29
C LEU A 128 7.90 6.75 -4.02
N SER A 129 8.98 6.23 -4.63
CA SER A 129 10.32 6.76 -4.40
C SER A 129 10.44 8.25 -4.76
N PRO A 130 9.88 8.75 -5.88
CA PRO A 130 9.86 10.19 -6.16
C PRO A 130 9.15 11.03 -5.11
N PHE A 131 8.03 10.56 -4.54
CA PHE A 131 7.32 11.26 -3.47
C PHE A 131 8.15 11.35 -2.20
N TRP A 132 8.77 10.24 -1.79
CA TRP A 132 9.64 10.24 -0.62
C TRP A 132 10.86 11.14 -0.84
N LEU A 133 11.45 11.14 -2.05
CA LEU A 133 12.59 12.01 -2.37
C LEU A 133 12.22 13.50 -2.25
N GLU A 134 11.03 13.89 -2.71
CA GLU A 134 10.54 15.26 -2.60
C GLU A 134 10.44 15.69 -1.13
N LEU A 135 9.83 14.87 -0.27
CA LEU A 135 9.68 15.17 1.16
C LEU A 135 11.02 15.16 1.92
N LEU A 136 11.94 14.25 1.58
CA LEU A 136 13.29 14.21 2.14
C LEU A 136 14.10 15.45 1.75
N THR A 137 13.96 15.89 0.51
CA THR A 137 14.62 17.12 0.02
C THR A 137 14.07 18.33 0.75
N GLU A 138 12.73 18.46 0.86
CA GLU A 138 12.09 19.53 1.61
C GLU A 138 12.55 19.54 3.08
N GLY A 139 12.61 18.36 3.73
CA GLY A 139 13.09 18.25 5.10
C GLY A 139 14.56 18.64 5.30
N ASN A 140 15.42 18.37 4.33
CA ASN A 140 16.80 18.86 4.34
C ASN A 140 16.87 20.38 4.16
N GLU A 141 16.01 20.95 3.32
CA GLU A 141 15.96 22.41 3.09
C GLU A 141 15.42 23.18 4.29
N ASP A 142 14.38 22.64 4.97
CA ASP A 142 13.78 23.28 6.15
C ASP A 142 14.50 22.93 7.47
N GLY A 143 15.48 22.04 7.44
CA GLY A 143 16.29 21.62 8.59
C GLY A 143 15.62 20.62 9.52
N SER A 144 14.47 20.05 9.16
CA SER A 144 13.81 18.99 9.94
C SER A 144 14.41 17.61 9.71
N ILE A 145 15.18 17.43 8.63
CA ILE A 145 15.94 16.24 8.27
C ILE A 145 17.38 16.64 8.00
N HIS A 146 18.35 15.81 8.36
CA HIS A 146 19.77 16.08 8.16
C HIS A 146 20.48 14.87 7.53
N THR A 147 20.07 14.52 6.29
CA THR A 147 20.62 13.36 5.61
C THR A 147 21.40 13.74 4.33
N GLY A 148 22.54 13.10 4.13
CA GLY A 148 23.26 13.10 2.85
C GLY A 148 22.76 12.02 1.88
N TYR A 149 21.76 11.20 2.27
CA TYR A 149 21.33 10.00 1.57
C TYR A 149 19.86 10.07 1.16
N ALA A 150 19.36 11.28 0.82
CA ALA A 150 17.94 11.47 0.52
C ALA A 150 17.44 10.56 -0.63
N LYS A 151 18.27 10.36 -1.67
CA LYS A 151 17.93 9.50 -2.79
C LYS A 151 17.86 8.02 -2.38
N GLU A 152 18.89 7.53 -1.71
CA GLU A 152 18.98 6.15 -1.26
C GLU A 152 17.86 5.80 -0.27
N LEU A 153 17.57 6.70 0.67
CA LEU A 153 16.47 6.54 1.62
C LEU A 153 15.12 6.54 0.92
N SER A 154 14.92 7.39 -0.09
CA SER A 154 13.65 7.42 -0.85
C SER A 154 13.37 6.11 -1.59
N GLU A 155 14.41 5.41 -2.04
CA GLU A 155 14.31 4.10 -2.70
C GLU A 155 14.19 2.96 -1.67
N LEU A 156 14.79 3.11 -0.49
CA LEU A 156 14.80 2.09 0.55
C LEU A 156 13.50 2.03 1.37
N ILE A 157 12.87 3.19 1.66
CA ILE A 157 11.64 3.27 2.45
C ILE A 157 10.55 2.31 1.92
N PRO A 158 10.18 2.31 0.62
CA PRO A 158 9.18 1.39 0.10
C PRO A 158 9.60 -0.09 0.14
N LEU A 159 10.89 -0.38 0.18
CA LEU A 159 11.40 -1.76 0.29
C LEU A 159 11.27 -2.30 1.70
N PHE A 160 11.30 -1.45 2.74
CA PHE A 160 11.02 -1.89 4.11
C PHE A 160 9.61 -2.42 4.26
N ASP A 161 8.61 -1.88 3.56
CA ASP A 161 7.24 -2.40 3.59
C ASP A 161 7.19 -3.86 3.11
N LEU A 162 7.95 -4.19 2.08
CA LEU A 162 8.08 -5.57 1.60
C LEU A 162 8.82 -6.46 2.59
N TRP A 163 9.90 -5.94 3.21
CA TRP A 163 10.68 -6.68 4.20
C TRP A 163 9.91 -6.93 5.51
N LEU A 164 9.01 -6.02 5.87
CA LEU A 164 8.12 -6.16 7.03
C LEU A 164 6.93 -7.10 6.76
N THR A 165 6.67 -7.45 5.50
CA THR A 165 5.51 -8.26 5.10
C THR A 165 5.76 -9.75 5.35
N PRO A 166 5.02 -10.44 6.28
CA PRO A 166 5.30 -11.83 6.66
C PRO A 166 5.09 -12.86 5.53
N SER A 167 4.29 -12.53 4.52
CA SER A 167 4.10 -13.41 3.35
C SER A 167 5.33 -13.46 2.43
N ILE A 168 6.22 -12.45 2.51
CA ILE A 168 7.49 -12.37 1.75
C ILE A 168 8.65 -12.80 2.63
N TYR A 169 8.74 -12.24 3.83
CA TYR A 169 9.75 -12.56 4.84
C TYR A 169 9.06 -13.07 6.11
N PRO A 170 8.82 -14.40 6.21
CA PRO A 170 8.16 -14.99 7.36
C PRO A 170 8.80 -14.53 8.67
N ALA A 171 7.98 -14.01 9.58
CA ALA A 171 8.44 -13.50 10.86
C ALA A 171 7.29 -13.53 11.88
N THR A 172 7.64 -13.76 13.15
CA THR A 172 6.71 -13.62 14.27
C THR A 172 6.46 -12.12 14.57
N PRO A 173 5.40 -11.78 15.32
CA PRO A 173 5.18 -10.40 15.78
C PRO A 173 6.40 -9.81 16.50
N GLU A 174 7.10 -10.58 17.32
CA GLU A 174 8.31 -10.16 18.03
C GLU A 174 9.46 -9.86 17.05
N GLU A 175 9.68 -10.71 16.06
CA GLU A 175 10.69 -10.50 15.02
C GLU A 175 10.35 -9.27 14.15
N ILE A 176 9.07 -9.02 13.87
CA ILE A 176 8.64 -7.79 13.18
C ILE A 176 8.94 -6.56 14.03
N TYR A 177 8.69 -6.60 15.35
CA TYR A 177 9.03 -5.52 16.25
C TYR A 177 10.53 -5.23 16.26
N HIS A 178 11.37 -6.28 16.27
CA HIS A 178 12.83 -6.12 16.14
C HIS A 178 13.26 -5.49 14.82
N LYS A 179 12.57 -5.80 13.72
CA LYS A 179 12.80 -5.14 12.43
C LYS A 179 12.49 -3.64 12.51
N PHE A 180 11.41 -3.25 13.19
CA PHE A 180 11.09 -1.84 13.41
C PHE A 180 12.16 -1.12 14.25
N ILE A 181 12.68 -1.75 15.31
CA ILE A 181 13.81 -1.21 16.08
C ILE A 181 15.01 -0.97 15.17
N PHE A 182 15.36 -1.96 14.34
CA PHE A 182 16.46 -1.84 13.38
C PHE A 182 16.26 -0.68 12.40
N ILE A 183 15.06 -0.56 11.81
CA ILE A 183 14.74 0.52 10.87
C ILE A 183 14.84 1.88 11.57
N LYS A 184 14.31 2.01 12.78
CA LYS A 184 14.41 3.24 13.59
C LYS A 184 15.86 3.64 13.79
N GLU A 185 16.69 2.72 14.27
CA GLU A 185 18.12 2.98 14.51
C GLU A 185 18.86 3.36 13.23
N LEU A 186 18.54 2.69 12.12
CA LEU A 186 19.12 2.98 10.81
C LEU A 186 18.76 4.41 10.37
N PHE A 187 17.49 4.77 10.43
CA PHE A 187 17.02 6.09 10.04
C PHE A 187 17.60 7.19 10.92
N ASP A 188 17.63 7.00 12.24
CA ASP A 188 18.21 7.95 13.18
C ASP A 188 19.70 8.20 12.88
N LYS A 189 20.46 7.12 12.60
CA LYS A 189 21.89 7.23 12.22
C LYS A 189 22.10 7.90 10.87
N MET A 190 21.11 7.81 9.95
CA MET A 190 21.15 8.48 8.64
C MET A 190 20.60 9.91 8.69
N GLY A 191 20.26 10.45 9.86
CA GLY A 191 19.75 11.80 10.03
C GLY A 191 18.27 11.96 9.62
N LEU A 192 17.50 10.87 9.63
CA LEU A 192 16.07 10.83 9.34
C LEU A 192 15.28 10.32 10.56
N PRO A 193 14.87 11.16 11.52
CA PRO A 193 14.12 10.73 12.71
C PRO A 193 12.61 10.47 12.37
N LEU A 194 12.37 9.58 11.41
CA LEU A 194 11.02 9.30 10.89
C LEU A 194 10.17 8.47 11.86
N ILE A 195 10.78 7.50 12.54
CA ILE A 195 10.13 6.60 13.49
C ILE A 195 10.44 7.08 14.90
N ASP A 196 9.47 7.68 15.58
CA ASP A 196 9.59 8.09 16.97
C ASP A 196 9.03 7.05 17.95
N ASP A 197 9.08 7.37 19.24
CA ASP A 197 8.63 6.47 20.28
C ASP A 197 7.10 6.28 20.28
N GLU A 198 6.33 7.24 19.79
CA GLU A 198 4.87 7.13 19.63
C GLU A 198 4.55 6.09 18.55
N ILE A 199 5.19 6.17 17.40
CA ILE A 199 5.05 5.18 16.32
C ILE A 199 5.45 3.79 16.81
N MET A 200 6.57 3.68 17.58
CA MET A 200 7.01 2.40 18.13
C MET A 200 6.00 1.79 19.10
N GLU A 201 5.35 2.61 19.94
CA GLU A 201 4.30 2.14 20.84
C GLU A 201 3.06 1.65 20.08
N ASP A 202 2.67 2.34 19.01
CA ASP A 202 1.52 1.94 18.18
C ASP A 202 1.80 0.65 17.40
N VAL A 203 3.01 0.48 16.88
CA VAL A 203 3.47 -0.78 16.27
C VAL A 203 3.37 -1.91 17.29
N LYS A 204 3.88 -1.72 18.51
CA LYS A 204 3.84 -2.72 19.56
C LYS A 204 2.43 -3.15 19.93
N LYS A 205 1.49 -2.19 20.10
CA LYS A 205 0.07 -2.47 20.38
C LYS A 205 -0.56 -3.27 19.25
N THR A 206 -0.29 -2.88 18.00
CA THR A 206 -0.84 -3.56 16.82
C THR A 206 -0.35 -5.01 16.74
N LEU A 207 0.94 -5.26 16.94
CA LEU A 207 1.52 -6.60 16.88
C LEU A 207 1.03 -7.51 18.02
N ILE A 208 0.81 -6.97 19.23
CA ILE A 208 0.20 -7.73 20.35
C ILE A 208 -1.21 -8.18 19.97
N SER A 209 -2.04 -7.27 19.42
CA SER A 209 -3.42 -7.61 19.01
C SER A 209 -3.49 -8.66 17.91
N MET A 210 -2.47 -8.74 17.04
CA MET A 210 -2.37 -9.77 16.00
C MET A 210 -1.93 -11.14 16.54
N GLY A 211 -1.20 -11.18 17.64
CA GLY A 211 -0.74 -12.43 18.28
C GLY A 211 -1.80 -13.11 19.14
N GLU A 212 -2.87 -12.39 19.51
CA GLU A 212 -3.98 -12.89 20.33
C GLU A 212 -5.17 -13.41 19.49
N SER A 213 -5.11 -13.33 18.17
CA SER A 213 -6.13 -13.75 17.20
C SER A 213 -5.76 -15.07 16.54
#